data_941b5dff760b171ff808871e39b4e209
#
_entry.id   941b5dff760b171ff808871e39b4e209
#
_cell.length_a   1.000
_cell.length_b   1.000
_cell.length_c   1.000
_cell.angle_alpha   90.00
_cell.angle_beta   90.00
_cell.angle_gamma   90.00
#
_symmetry.space_group_name_H-M   'P 1'
#
loop_
_entity.id
_entity.type
_entity.pdbx_description
1 polymer ?
#
loop_
_entity_poly.entity_id
_entity_poly.type
_entity_poly.pdbx_seq_one_letter_code
_entity_poly.pdbx_strand_id
1 'polypeptide(L)'
;MSDAANVIELELYIIRHGQTYGNLGKAMDSFSELDRNDVLLTDKGQHQAEKLGERFSNYPFDAVYSSGLRRAMQTATEIIKRQPENGAENIIVHPLLSEVGGVEEEYSGLTFSQAEKMFPCISLAEGFDRNGRIISFTKGWSDKEQLARAEKVLSHIRSRYKDGARVAVVAHAAFNTFLFHSALGLDPEKVIFDPHFLNTGVTKIVFFREGTGRYNIDVQLVYQNDLSHLYADYPDYGVEPCYF
;
A
#
# COMPACT_ATOMS: atom_id res chain seq x y z
N MET A 1 -24.27 -10.59 21.60
CA MET A 1 -23.51 -9.92 20.52
C MET A 1 -22.04 -9.66 20.89
N SER A 2 -21.44 -10.46 21.80
CA SER A 2 -20.10 -10.19 22.36
C SER A 2 -18.97 -11.06 21.78
N ASP A 3 -19.24 -12.02 20.89
CA ASP A 3 -18.19 -12.96 20.47
C ASP A 3 -17.57 -12.68 19.10
N ALA A 4 -18.20 -11.90 18.22
CA ALA A 4 -17.67 -11.66 16.87
C ALA A 4 -16.39 -10.78 16.83
N ALA A 5 -16.27 -9.83 17.75
CA ALA A 5 -15.08 -8.96 17.82
C ALA A 5 -13.81 -9.70 18.29
N ASN A 6 -13.97 -10.85 18.94
CA ASN A 6 -12.87 -11.63 19.51
C ASN A 6 -12.26 -12.65 18.52
N VAL A 7 -12.83 -12.77 17.31
CA VAL A 7 -12.45 -13.76 16.30
C VAL A 7 -11.51 -13.17 15.25
N ILE A 8 -11.63 -11.86 14.96
CA ILE A 8 -10.77 -11.18 13.99
C ILE A 8 -9.42 -10.87 14.64
N GLU A 9 -8.34 -11.31 14.02
CA GLU A 9 -6.98 -10.94 14.38
C GLU A 9 -6.61 -9.58 13.78
N LEU A 10 -6.78 -9.45 12.46
CA LEU A 10 -6.34 -8.27 11.71
C LEU A 10 -7.24 -8.03 10.48
N GLU A 11 -7.58 -6.78 10.22
CA GLU A 11 -8.12 -6.31 8.95
C GLU A 11 -7.02 -5.59 8.17
N LEU A 12 -6.58 -6.15 7.05
CA LEU A 12 -5.54 -5.59 6.19
C LEU A 12 -6.17 -4.95 4.95
N TYR A 13 -5.81 -3.69 4.69
CA TYR A 13 -6.22 -2.94 3.52
C TYR A 13 -5.00 -2.69 2.64
N ILE A 14 -4.91 -3.37 1.50
CA ILE A 14 -3.85 -3.21 0.50
C ILE A 14 -4.33 -2.19 -0.53
N ILE A 15 -3.57 -1.11 -0.71
CA ILE A 15 -3.96 0.05 -1.52
C ILE A 15 -2.82 0.38 -2.48
N ARG A 16 -3.10 0.61 -3.76
CA ARG A 16 -2.13 1.19 -4.69
C ARG A 16 -2.17 2.70 -4.62
N HIS A 17 -1.02 3.36 -4.75
CA HIS A 17 -0.94 4.82 -4.86
C HIS A 17 -1.81 5.39 -5.99
N GLY A 18 -2.17 6.68 -5.93
CA GLY A 18 -2.90 7.41 -6.97
C GLY A 18 -2.12 7.50 -8.29
N GLN A 19 -2.80 7.91 -9.37
CA GLN A 19 -2.19 8.02 -10.69
C GLN A 19 -0.97 8.95 -10.68
N THR A 20 0.10 8.55 -11.38
CA THR A 20 1.34 9.31 -11.52
C THR A 20 1.60 9.69 -12.98
N TYR A 21 2.52 10.63 -13.20
CA TYR A 21 3.00 10.94 -14.55
C TYR A 21 3.63 9.73 -15.23
N GLY A 22 4.27 8.82 -14.47
CA GLY A 22 4.80 7.55 -14.99
C GLY A 22 3.72 6.60 -15.52
N ASN A 23 2.52 6.61 -14.91
CA ASN A 23 1.39 5.79 -15.41
C ASN A 23 0.83 6.28 -16.75
N LEU A 24 1.10 7.53 -17.13
CA LEU A 24 0.64 8.09 -18.39
C LEU A 24 1.55 7.76 -19.59
N GLY A 25 2.70 7.12 -19.36
CA GLY A 25 3.68 6.83 -20.42
C GLY A 25 4.22 8.09 -21.12
N LYS A 26 4.10 9.27 -20.49
CA LYS A 26 4.56 10.53 -21.06
C LYS A 26 6.04 10.74 -20.79
N ALA A 27 6.75 11.31 -21.78
CA ALA A 27 8.12 11.74 -21.59
C ALA A 27 8.21 12.76 -20.45
N MET A 28 9.19 12.57 -19.57
CA MET A 28 9.42 13.41 -18.40
C MET A 28 10.73 14.21 -18.50
N ASP A 29 11.19 14.51 -19.73
CA ASP A 29 12.49 15.15 -19.99
C ASP A 29 12.62 16.53 -19.35
N SER A 30 11.50 17.23 -19.16
CA SER A 30 11.45 18.56 -18.49
C SER A 30 11.40 18.48 -16.97
N PHE A 31 11.30 17.27 -16.38
CA PHE A 31 11.23 17.09 -14.93
C PHE A 31 12.63 17.10 -14.30
N SER A 32 12.69 17.44 -13.01
CA SER A 32 13.93 17.30 -12.25
C SER A 32 14.37 15.84 -12.19
N GLU A 33 15.65 15.58 -11.90
CA GLU A 33 16.15 14.21 -11.71
C GLU A 33 15.37 13.47 -10.62
N LEU A 34 15.07 14.12 -9.50
CA LEU A 34 14.24 13.56 -8.45
C LEU A 34 12.83 13.17 -8.96
N ASP A 35 12.20 14.03 -9.76
CA ASP A 35 10.83 13.80 -10.24
C ASP A 35 10.78 12.70 -11.32
N ARG A 36 11.86 12.48 -12.08
CA ARG A 36 11.96 11.37 -13.01
C ARG A 36 12.08 10.01 -12.32
N ASN A 37 12.84 9.96 -11.24
CA ASN A 37 13.13 8.72 -10.51
C ASN A 37 12.08 8.39 -9.45
N ASP A 38 11.50 9.41 -8.82
CA ASP A 38 10.47 9.28 -7.79
C ASP A 38 9.27 10.17 -8.14
N VAL A 39 8.52 9.72 -9.12
CA VAL A 39 7.42 10.47 -9.73
C VAL A 39 6.31 10.82 -8.74
N LEU A 40 5.79 12.04 -8.87
CA LEU A 40 4.67 12.54 -8.09
C LEU A 40 3.32 12.08 -8.68
N LEU A 41 2.27 12.26 -7.90
CA LEU A 41 0.89 12.12 -8.38
C LEU A 41 0.60 13.19 -9.44
N THR A 42 -0.24 12.85 -10.42
CA THR A 42 -0.90 13.84 -11.28
C THR A 42 -2.02 14.53 -10.52
N ASP A 43 -2.62 15.60 -11.08
CA ASP A 43 -3.82 16.24 -10.50
C ASP A 43 -4.95 15.19 -10.34
N LYS A 44 -5.14 14.30 -11.32
CA LYS A 44 -6.08 13.17 -11.22
C LYS A 44 -5.69 12.24 -10.08
N GLY A 45 -4.41 11.91 -9.93
CA GLY A 45 -3.93 11.05 -8.84
C GLY A 45 -4.09 11.69 -7.47
N GLN A 46 -3.90 12.99 -7.35
CA GLN A 46 -4.15 13.74 -6.13
C GLN A 46 -5.65 13.70 -5.77
N HIS A 47 -6.52 13.96 -6.73
CA HIS A 47 -7.98 13.86 -6.54
C HIS A 47 -8.41 12.45 -6.14
N GLN A 48 -7.84 11.40 -6.76
CA GLN A 48 -8.08 10.01 -6.36
C GLN A 48 -7.69 9.76 -4.90
N ALA A 49 -6.54 10.27 -4.47
CA ALA A 49 -6.08 10.15 -3.09
C ALA A 49 -6.99 10.89 -2.10
N GLU A 50 -7.49 12.07 -2.48
CA GLU A 50 -8.47 12.84 -1.69
C GLU A 50 -9.77 12.06 -1.50
N LYS A 51 -10.31 11.48 -2.57
CA LYS A 51 -11.52 10.63 -2.52
C LYS A 51 -11.31 9.37 -1.66
N LEU A 52 -10.11 8.79 -1.74
CA LEU A 52 -9.74 7.68 -0.87
C LEU A 52 -9.74 8.09 0.61
N GLY A 53 -9.18 9.26 0.93
CA GLY A 53 -9.20 9.82 2.27
C GLY A 53 -10.64 10.10 2.76
N GLU A 54 -11.51 10.65 1.91
CA GLU A 54 -12.93 10.87 2.20
C GLU A 54 -13.65 9.54 2.53
N ARG A 55 -13.38 8.48 1.77
CA ARG A 55 -13.92 7.14 2.02
C ARG A 55 -13.64 6.65 3.44
N PHE A 56 -12.45 6.94 3.97
CA PHE A 56 -12.00 6.47 5.28
C PHE A 56 -12.16 7.49 6.41
N SER A 57 -12.81 8.64 6.17
CA SER A 57 -12.93 9.73 7.15
C SER A 57 -13.68 9.35 8.44
N ASN A 58 -14.59 8.37 8.38
CA ASN A 58 -15.32 7.84 9.52
C ASN A 58 -14.89 6.41 9.91
N TYR A 59 -13.75 5.96 9.41
CA TYR A 59 -13.27 4.60 9.59
C TYR A 59 -11.82 4.63 10.13
N PRO A 60 -11.64 4.53 11.46
CA PRO A 60 -10.31 4.63 12.04
C PRO A 60 -9.43 3.45 11.65
N PHE A 61 -8.22 3.75 11.21
CA PHE A 61 -7.13 2.79 11.11
C PHE A 61 -6.27 2.86 12.37
N ASP A 62 -5.82 1.72 12.86
CA ASP A 62 -4.84 1.64 13.94
C ASP A 62 -3.43 1.96 13.43
N ALA A 63 -3.17 1.73 12.15
CA ALA A 63 -1.95 2.14 11.48
C ALA A 63 -2.14 2.32 9.97
N VAL A 64 -1.37 3.27 9.41
CA VAL A 64 -1.24 3.48 7.97
C VAL A 64 0.23 3.34 7.59
N TYR A 65 0.56 2.26 6.92
CA TYR A 65 1.89 2.02 6.34
C TYR A 65 1.98 2.59 4.93
N SER A 66 3.16 3.05 4.56
CA SER A 66 3.45 3.50 3.19
C SER A 66 4.82 3.06 2.71
N SER A 67 4.92 2.82 1.40
CA SER A 67 6.21 2.84 0.71
C SER A 67 6.91 4.18 0.90
N GLY A 68 8.25 4.16 0.90
CA GLY A 68 9.07 5.36 0.94
C GLY A 68 9.12 6.16 -0.38
N LEU A 69 8.41 5.74 -1.43
CA LEU A 69 8.29 6.50 -2.67
C LEU A 69 7.22 7.59 -2.53
N ARG A 70 7.52 8.81 -3.02
CA ARG A 70 6.70 10.01 -2.78
C ARG A 70 5.23 9.84 -3.16
N ARG A 71 4.91 9.20 -4.29
CA ARG A 71 3.54 8.93 -4.73
C ARG A 71 2.71 8.13 -3.71
N ALA A 72 3.34 7.19 -3.02
CA ALA A 72 2.67 6.41 -1.99
C ALA A 72 2.47 7.24 -0.71
N MET A 73 3.49 8.01 -0.30
CA MET A 73 3.38 8.93 0.84
C MET A 73 2.35 10.03 0.58
N GLN A 74 2.27 10.62 -0.63
CA GLN A 74 1.23 11.58 -1.01
C GLN A 74 -0.17 10.96 -0.84
N THR A 75 -0.36 9.74 -1.33
CA THR A 75 -1.64 9.03 -1.21
C THR A 75 -1.99 8.73 0.25
N ALA A 76 -1.05 8.23 1.04
CA ALA A 76 -1.23 7.95 2.46
C ALA A 76 -1.50 9.23 3.27
N THR A 77 -0.92 10.37 2.88
CA THR A 77 -1.15 11.67 3.50
C THR A 77 -2.63 12.05 3.45
N GLU A 78 -3.31 11.80 2.33
CA GLU A 78 -4.73 12.13 2.21
C GLU A 78 -5.63 11.23 3.09
N ILE A 79 -5.19 9.99 3.36
CA ILE A 79 -5.85 9.13 4.35
C ILE A 79 -5.67 9.72 5.76
N ILE A 80 -4.43 10.02 6.16
CA ILE A 80 -4.11 10.53 7.51
C ILE A 80 -4.82 11.85 7.80
N LYS A 81 -4.82 12.80 6.86
CA LYS A 81 -5.49 14.10 7.02
C LYS A 81 -6.97 13.99 7.37
N ARG A 82 -7.61 12.90 7.04
CA ARG A 82 -9.05 12.68 7.21
C ARG A 82 -9.40 11.60 8.22
N GLN A 83 -8.40 11.05 8.90
CA GLN A 83 -8.66 10.09 9.98
C GLN A 83 -9.45 10.77 11.12
N PRO A 84 -10.39 10.05 11.76
CA PRO A 84 -11.03 10.54 12.98
C PRO A 84 -10.03 10.59 14.15
N GLU A 85 -10.39 11.30 15.24
CA GLU A 85 -9.52 11.52 16.41
C GLU A 85 -8.95 10.23 17.04
N ASN A 86 -9.66 9.11 16.88
CA ASN A 86 -9.20 7.79 17.37
C ASN A 86 -8.51 6.95 16.31
N GLY A 87 -8.15 7.52 15.18
CA GLY A 87 -7.44 6.84 14.09
C GLY A 87 -5.92 7.10 14.12
N ALA A 88 -5.23 6.56 13.12
CA ALA A 88 -3.80 6.75 12.96
C ALA A 88 -3.43 8.22 12.76
N GLU A 89 -2.44 8.71 13.49
CA GLU A 89 -1.98 10.10 13.45
C GLU A 89 -0.83 10.33 12.47
N ASN A 90 -0.13 9.28 12.09
CA ASN A 90 1.04 9.36 11.20
C ASN A 90 1.12 8.19 10.21
N ILE A 91 1.94 8.38 9.18
CA ILE A 91 2.28 7.37 8.20
C ILE A 91 3.54 6.63 8.68
N ILE A 92 3.49 5.31 8.74
CA ILE A 92 4.65 4.47 9.04
C ILE A 92 5.32 4.09 7.71
N VAL A 93 6.43 4.75 7.39
CA VAL A 93 7.21 4.44 6.19
C VAL A 93 7.98 3.12 6.40
N HIS A 94 7.73 2.15 5.53
CA HIS A 94 8.39 0.86 5.59
C HIS A 94 9.18 0.60 4.30
N PRO A 95 10.53 0.57 4.34
CA PRO A 95 11.38 0.47 3.15
C PRO A 95 11.10 -0.75 2.26
N LEU A 96 10.65 -1.86 2.84
CA LEU A 96 10.32 -3.07 2.08
C LEU A 96 9.00 -2.96 1.30
N LEU A 97 8.25 -1.87 1.39
CA LEU A 97 7.05 -1.60 0.58
C LEU A 97 7.35 -1.00 -0.79
N SER A 98 8.63 -0.86 -1.16
CA SER A 98 9.04 -0.31 -2.47
C SER A 98 8.51 -1.13 -3.64
N GLU A 99 8.37 -0.47 -4.81
CA GLU A 99 7.94 -1.15 -6.04
C GLU A 99 8.95 -2.22 -6.50
N VAL A 100 8.48 -3.20 -7.24
CA VAL A 100 9.31 -4.24 -7.85
C VAL A 100 10.11 -3.63 -8.99
N GLY A 101 11.41 -3.70 -8.92
CA GLY A 101 12.32 -3.19 -9.95
C GLY A 101 12.28 -1.67 -10.20
N GLY A 102 11.49 -0.94 -9.45
CA GLY A 102 10.90 0.35 -9.80
C GLY A 102 11.75 1.61 -9.66
N VAL A 103 13.07 1.53 -9.51
CA VAL A 103 13.96 2.71 -9.54
C VAL A 103 15.24 2.38 -10.29
N GLU A 104 15.76 3.36 -11.03
CA GLU A 104 17.06 3.26 -11.70
C GLU A 104 18.18 3.01 -10.67
N GLU A 105 19.21 2.25 -11.05
CA GLU A 105 20.30 1.89 -10.13
C GLU A 105 21.02 3.12 -9.55
N GLU A 106 21.03 4.21 -10.28
CA GLU A 106 21.65 5.48 -9.88
C GLU A 106 20.81 6.28 -8.88
N TYR A 107 19.50 6.03 -8.80
CA TYR A 107 18.62 6.70 -7.85
C TYR A 107 18.64 6.01 -6.50
N SER A 108 19.34 6.60 -5.57
CA SER A 108 19.49 6.03 -4.23
C SER A 108 18.28 6.25 -3.28
N GLY A 109 17.21 6.89 -3.74
CA GLY A 109 16.05 7.24 -2.89
C GLY A 109 16.32 8.38 -1.92
N LEU A 110 15.26 8.82 -1.25
CA LEU A 110 15.36 9.78 -0.14
C LEU A 110 15.89 9.09 1.12
N THR A 111 16.61 9.82 1.95
CA THR A 111 16.80 9.45 3.37
C THR A 111 15.54 9.79 4.15
N PHE A 112 15.36 9.18 5.34
CA PHE A 112 14.22 9.51 6.19
C PHE A 112 14.17 11.01 6.52
N SER A 113 15.31 11.62 6.86
CA SER A 113 15.39 13.04 7.18
C SER A 113 15.04 13.97 6.00
N GLN A 114 15.26 13.54 4.75
CA GLN A 114 14.80 14.27 3.57
C GLN A 114 13.29 14.14 3.37
N ALA A 115 12.77 12.94 3.54
CA ALA A 115 11.34 12.67 3.40
C ALA A 115 10.51 13.35 4.51
N GLU A 116 10.99 13.38 5.76
CA GLU A 116 10.33 14.01 6.91
C GLU A 116 10.13 15.52 6.70
N LYS A 117 11.06 16.19 5.98
CA LYS A 117 10.89 17.60 5.60
C LYS A 117 9.77 17.83 4.60
N MET A 118 9.51 16.85 3.73
CA MET A 118 8.45 16.91 2.71
C MET A 118 7.10 16.41 3.24
N PHE A 119 7.14 15.47 4.17
CA PHE A 119 5.98 14.80 4.77
C PHE A 119 6.12 14.79 6.29
N PRO A 120 5.73 15.89 7.00
CA PRO A 120 5.95 16.00 8.44
C PRO A 120 5.24 14.95 9.30
N CYS A 121 4.21 14.28 8.76
CA CYS A 121 3.43 13.26 9.45
C CYS A 121 3.95 11.84 9.22
N ILE A 122 5.24 11.64 8.95
CA ILE A 122 5.82 10.31 8.78
C ILE A 122 6.64 9.86 9.98
N SER A 123 6.63 8.57 10.23
CA SER A 123 7.57 7.85 11.10
C SER A 123 8.20 6.71 10.33
N LEU A 124 9.33 6.20 10.80
CA LEU A 124 10.00 5.05 10.18
C LEU A 124 9.59 3.77 10.89
N ALA A 125 9.33 2.71 10.12
CA ALA A 125 9.06 1.39 10.69
C ALA A 125 10.23 0.94 11.57
N GLU A 126 9.92 0.26 12.67
CA GLU A 126 10.91 -0.24 13.63
C GLU A 126 11.89 -1.21 12.96
N GLY A 127 13.15 -1.14 13.35
CA GLY A 127 14.23 -1.98 12.82
C GLY A 127 14.95 -1.38 11.60
N PHE A 128 14.56 -0.18 11.14
CA PHE A 128 15.25 0.54 10.07
C PHE A 128 16.02 1.76 10.58
N ASP A 129 17.15 2.06 9.91
CA ASP A 129 18.00 3.20 10.27
C ASP A 129 17.44 4.52 9.73
N ARG A 130 17.25 5.51 10.58
CA ARG A 130 16.80 6.86 10.22
C ARG A 130 17.77 7.60 9.26
N ASN A 131 19.04 7.24 9.26
CA ASN A 131 20.03 7.77 8.33
C ASN A 131 20.10 6.97 7.03
N GLY A 132 19.42 5.82 6.99
CA GLY A 132 19.33 4.96 5.82
C GLY A 132 18.32 5.47 4.79
N ARG A 133 18.29 4.79 3.65
CA ARG A 133 17.32 5.02 2.59
C ARG A 133 15.97 4.44 2.98
N ILE A 134 14.90 5.11 2.60
CA ILE A 134 13.52 4.68 2.89
C ILE A 134 12.90 3.85 1.79
N ILE A 135 13.71 3.39 0.85
CA ILE A 135 13.32 2.46 -0.21
C ILE A 135 14.28 1.28 -0.27
N SER A 136 13.82 0.17 -0.83
CA SER A 136 14.64 -1.01 -1.13
C SER A 136 14.82 -1.15 -2.63
N PHE A 137 16.04 -1.48 -3.04
CA PHE A 137 16.36 -1.80 -4.42
C PHE A 137 16.09 -3.28 -4.67
N THR A 138 15.24 -3.58 -5.64
CA THR A 138 14.78 -4.93 -5.92
C THR A 138 14.98 -5.32 -7.39
N LYS A 139 15.76 -4.53 -8.13
CA LYS A 139 16.12 -4.85 -9.52
C LYS A 139 16.86 -6.18 -9.59
N GLY A 140 16.39 -7.06 -10.43
CA GLY A 140 16.97 -8.40 -10.60
C GLY A 140 16.53 -9.43 -9.54
N TRP A 141 15.70 -9.06 -8.58
CA TRP A 141 15.14 -10.04 -7.65
C TRP A 141 14.12 -10.94 -8.34
N SER A 142 14.20 -12.24 -8.05
CA SER A 142 13.22 -13.23 -8.49
C SER A 142 11.89 -13.08 -7.77
N ASP A 143 10.83 -13.64 -8.33
CA ASP A 143 9.50 -13.66 -7.71
C ASP A 143 9.53 -14.27 -6.30
N LYS A 144 10.37 -15.28 -6.09
CA LYS A 144 10.57 -15.90 -4.78
C LYS A 144 11.16 -14.91 -3.76
N GLU A 145 12.10 -14.07 -4.16
CA GLU A 145 12.69 -13.04 -3.30
C GLU A 145 11.69 -11.91 -3.03
N GLN A 146 10.88 -11.55 -4.03
CA GLN A 146 9.79 -10.57 -3.86
C GLN A 146 8.72 -11.10 -2.90
N LEU A 147 8.32 -12.38 -3.03
CA LEU A 147 7.38 -13.01 -2.10
C LEU A 147 7.93 -13.03 -0.68
N ALA A 148 9.20 -13.45 -0.49
CA ALA A 148 9.84 -13.47 0.82
C ALA A 148 9.92 -12.06 1.46
N ARG A 149 10.07 -11.00 0.63
CA ARG A 149 9.98 -9.61 1.07
C ARG A 149 8.57 -9.26 1.55
N ALA A 150 7.55 -9.64 0.81
CA ALA A 150 6.15 -9.43 1.16
C ALA A 150 5.77 -10.17 2.46
N GLU A 151 6.25 -11.40 2.64
CA GLU A 151 6.07 -12.18 3.87
C GLU A 151 6.71 -11.49 5.09
N LYS A 152 7.90 -10.88 4.93
CA LYS A 152 8.52 -10.10 6.00
C LYS A 152 7.67 -8.89 6.40
N VAL A 153 7.11 -8.17 5.43
CA VAL A 153 6.20 -7.04 5.70
C VAL A 153 4.95 -7.52 6.41
N LEU A 154 4.31 -8.57 5.91
CA LEU A 154 3.10 -9.13 6.52
C LEU A 154 3.36 -9.60 7.95
N SER A 155 4.45 -10.33 8.18
CA SER A 155 4.85 -10.79 9.52
C SER A 155 5.14 -9.63 10.46
N HIS A 156 5.79 -8.55 9.97
CA HIS A 156 6.02 -7.34 10.74
C HIS A 156 4.70 -6.70 11.19
N ILE A 157 3.72 -6.57 10.30
CA ILE A 157 2.40 -6.03 10.61
C ILE A 157 1.67 -6.95 11.60
N ARG A 158 1.54 -8.24 11.32
CA ARG A 158 0.81 -9.19 12.15
C ARG A 158 1.42 -9.40 13.54
N SER A 159 2.72 -9.17 13.70
CA SER A 159 3.34 -9.23 15.03
C SER A 159 2.98 -8.04 15.95
N ARG A 160 2.56 -6.91 15.37
CA ARG A 160 2.26 -5.65 16.08
C ARG A 160 0.79 -5.36 16.26
N TYR A 161 -0.03 -5.80 15.32
CA TYR A 161 -1.45 -5.46 15.26
C TYR A 161 -2.27 -6.73 15.34
N LYS A 162 -3.12 -6.80 16.38
CA LYS A 162 -3.99 -7.93 16.70
C LYS A 162 -5.34 -7.41 17.20
N ASP A 163 -6.17 -8.32 17.65
CA ASP A 163 -7.43 -8.00 18.35
C ASP A 163 -8.40 -7.15 17.53
N GLY A 164 -8.47 -7.45 16.22
CA GLY A 164 -9.34 -6.77 15.28
C GLY A 164 -8.79 -5.45 14.76
N ALA A 165 -7.48 -5.21 14.94
CA ALA A 165 -6.83 -4.00 14.44
C ALA A 165 -7.00 -3.84 12.92
N ARG A 166 -7.08 -2.60 12.46
CA ARG A 166 -7.25 -2.18 11.06
C ARG A 166 -5.99 -1.52 10.57
N VAL A 167 -5.35 -2.12 9.60
CA VAL A 167 -4.08 -1.61 9.06
C VAL A 167 -4.20 -1.38 7.57
N ALA A 168 -3.91 -0.13 7.13
CA ALA A 168 -3.79 0.22 5.73
C ALA A 168 -2.32 0.15 5.28
N VAL A 169 -2.09 -0.35 4.07
CA VAL A 169 -0.78 -0.40 3.41
C VAL A 169 -0.91 0.26 2.05
N VAL A 170 -0.25 1.40 1.86
CA VAL A 170 -0.22 2.12 0.59
C VAL A 170 1.10 1.83 -0.12
N ALA A 171 1.02 1.08 -1.22
CA ALA A 171 2.20 0.68 -1.99
C ALA A 171 1.94 0.69 -3.51
N HIS A 172 2.40 -0.28 -4.25
CA HIS A 172 2.51 -0.27 -5.71
C HIS A 172 1.89 -1.52 -6.31
N ALA A 173 1.60 -1.51 -7.62
CA ALA A 173 0.87 -2.59 -8.27
C ALA A 173 1.59 -3.94 -8.15
N ALA A 174 2.85 -4.02 -8.59
CA ALA A 174 3.57 -5.30 -8.58
C ALA A 174 3.88 -5.77 -7.15
N PHE A 175 4.30 -4.88 -6.25
CA PHE A 175 4.51 -5.28 -4.86
C PHE A 175 3.22 -5.74 -4.17
N ASN A 176 2.11 -5.04 -4.41
CA ASN A 176 0.80 -5.43 -3.85
C ASN A 176 0.36 -6.83 -4.30
N THR A 177 0.74 -7.25 -5.53
CA THR A 177 0.51 -8.62 -6.00
C THR A 177 1.23 -9.64 -5.11
N PHE A 178 2.49 -9.41 -4.77
CA PHE A 178 3.22 -10.31 -3.86
C PHE A 178 2.68 -10.25 -2.42
N LEU A 179 2.29 -9.07 -1.94
CA LEU A 179 1.66 -8.94 -0.62
C LEU A 179 0.30 -9.65 -0.55
N PHE A 180 -0.49 -9.57 -1.62
CA PHE A 180 -1.75 -10.29 -1.76
C PHE A 180 -1.55 -11.81 -1.77
N HIS A 181 -0.57 -12.31 -2.56
CA HIS A 181 -0.23 -13.72 -2.58
C HIS A 181 0.23 -14.22 -1.21
N SER A 182 1.11 -13.47 -0.55
CA SER A 182 1.57 -13.78 0.81
C SER A 182 0.41 -13.82 1.81
N ALA A 183 -0.50 -12.82 1.75
CA ALA A 183 -1.63 -12.72 2.66
C ALA A 183 -2.63 -13.88 2.53
N LEU A 184 -2.83 -14.39 1.32
CA LEU A 184 -3.74 -15.50 1.03
C LEU A 184 -3.05 -16.88 1.04
N GLY A 185 -1.73 -16.93 1.27
CA GLY A 185 -0.95 -18.18 1.22
C GLY A 185 -0.91 -18.81 -0.18
N LEU A 186 -0.95 -17.97 -1.23
CA LEU A 186 -0.93 -18.44 -2.63
C LEU A 186 0.50 -18.65 -3.10
N ASP A 187 0.72 -19.73 -3.84
CA ASP A 187 1.97 -19.99 -4.53
C ASP A 187 1.97 -19.24 -5.89
N PRO A 188 2.83 -18.23 -6.10
CA PRO A 188 2.84 -17.45 -7.33
C PRO A 188 3.03 -18.29 -8.60
N GLU A 189 3.74 -19.41 -8.51
CA GLU A 189 3.96 -20.31 -9.64
C GLU A 189 2.70 -21.07 -10.08
N LYS A 190 1.67 -21.13 -9.20
CA LYS A 190 0.40 -21.84 -9.43
C LYS A 190 -0.79 -20.93 -9.63
N VAL A 191 -0.62 -19.63 -9.42
CA VAL A 191 -1.70 -18.66 -9.60
C VAL A 191 -1.87 -18.38 -11.09
N ILE A 192 -3.10 -18.47 -11.57
CA ILE A 192 -3.46 -18.31 -13.00
C ILE A 192 -4.24 -17.01 -13.27
N PHE A 193 -4.28 -16.10 -12.31
CA PHE A 193 -4.95 -14.81 -12.45
C PHE A 193 -4.05 -13.68 -11.95
N ASP A 194 -4.17 -12.52 -12.58
CA ASP A 194 -3.56 -11.28 -12.10
C ASP A 194 -4.55 -10.59 -11.14
N PRO A 195 -4.18 -10.35 -9.86
CA PRO A 195 -5.04 -9.62 -8.93
C PRO A 195 -5.25 -8.16 -9.30
N HIS A 196 -4.49 -7.64 -10.24
CA HIS A 196 -4.59 -6.33 -10.86
C HIS A 196 -4.96 -5.20 -9.89
N PHE A 197 -3.98 -4.34 -9.55
CA PHE A 197 -4.18 -3.21 -8.64
C PHE A 197 -4.28 -1.90 -9.41
N LEU A 198 -5.47 -1.30 -9.45
CA LEU A 198 -5.71 0.04 -10.03
C LEU A 198 -5.31 1.14 -9.04
N ASN A 199 -5.05 2.34 -9.56
CA ASN A 199 -4.70 3.49 -8.72
C ASN A 199 -5.79 3.77 -7.68
N THR A 200 -5.42 3.87 -6.42
CA THR A 200 -6.26 3.96 -5.22
C THR A 200 -7.25 2.81 -5.02
N GLY A 201 -7.17 1.74 -5.81
CA GLY A 201 -7.96 0.53 -5.58
C GLY A 201 -7.65 -0.09 -4.22
N VAL A 202 -8.70 -0.47 -3.51
CA VAL A 202 -8.63 -1.01 -2.15
C VAL A 202 -8.94 -2.51 -2.17
N THR A 203 -8.05 -3.29 -1.60
CA THR A 203 -8.26 -4.73 -1.36
C THR A 203 -8.31 -4.97 0.13
N LYS A 204 -9.38 -5.58 0.62
CA LYS A 204 -9.55 -5.92 2.04
C LYS A 204 -9.40 -7.41 2.28
N ILE A 205 -8.47 -7.77 3.16
CA ILE A 205 -8.25 -9.13 3.64
C ILE A 205 -8.45 -9.13 5.16
N VAL A 206 -9.15 -10.13 5.67
CA VAL A 206 -9.36 -10.34 7.10
C VAL A 206 -8.65 -11.61 7.53
N PHE A 207 -7.81 -11.48 8.55
CA PHE A 207 -7.20 -12.62 9.23
C PHE A 207 -8.01 -12.92 10.49
N PHE A 208 -8.31 -14.18 10.69
CA PHE A 208 -8.95 -14.68 11.89
C PHE A 208 -7.92 -15.32 12.81
N ARG A 209 -8.23 -15.40 14.08
CA ARG A 209 -7.41 -16.18 15.03
C ARG A 209 -7.43 -17.65 14.61
N GLU A 210 -6.31 -18.33 14.78
CA GLU A 210 -6.12 -19.72 14.39
C GLU A 210 -7.29 -20.59 14.86
N GLY A 211 -7.87 -21.37 13.94
CA GLY A 211 -8.98 -22.28 14.19
C GLY A 211 -10.34 -21.64 14.45
N THR A 212 -10.47 -20.30 14.34
CA THR A 212 -11.75 -19.60 14.55
C THR A 212 -12.43 -19.19 13.24
N GLY A 213 -11.71 -19.28 12.13
CA GLY A 213 -12.26 -18.99 10.81
C GLY A 213 -13.29 -20.05 10.35
N ARG A 214 -14.20 -19.61 9.48
CA ARG A 214 -15.22 -20.50 8.91
C ARG A 214 -14.55 -21.60 8.08
N TYR A 215 -14.98 -22.85 8.27
CA TYR A 215 -14.40 -24.03 7.60
C TYR A 215 -12.90 -24.26 7.89
N ASN A 216 -12.38 -23.81 9.03
CA ASN A 216 -10.96 -23.83 9.39
C ASN A 216 -10.09 -23.01 8.40
N ILE A 217 -10.64 -21.98 7.82
CA ILE A 217 -9.94 -21.03 6.95
C ILE A 217 -9.73 -19.73 7.75
N ASP A 218 -8.49 -19.43 8.09
CA ASP A 218 -8.14 -18.29 8.95
C ASP A 218 -7.83 -17.01 8.18
N VAL A 219 -8.16 -16.96 6.87
CA VAL A 219 -8.03 -15.77 6.03
C VAL A 219 -9.22 -15.63 5.09
N GLN A 220 -9.71 -14.42 4.89
CA GLN A 220 -10.82 -14.10 4.00
C GLN A 220 -10.49 -12.90 3.12
N LEU A 221 -10.59 -13.05 1.81
CA LEU A 221 -10.69 -11.92 0.89
C LEU A 221 -12.12 -11.37 0.93
N VAL A 222 -12.28 -10.14 1.41
CA VAL A 222 -13.61 -9.50 1.51
C VAL A 222 -13.99 -8.82 0.20
N TYR A 223 -13.08 -8.03 -0.36
CA TYR A 223 -13.16 -7.46 -1.71
C TYR A 223 -11.75 -7.20 -2.25
N GLN A 224 -11.65 -7.12 -3.57
CA GLN A 224 -10.40 -6.89 -4.27
C GLN A 224 -10.57 -5.71 -5.22
N ASN A 225 -9.60 -4.78 -5.18
CA ASN A 225 -9.51 -3.63 -6.08
C ASN A 225 -10.80 -2.77 -6.14
N ASP A 226 -11.41 -2.51 -4.98
CA ASP A 226 -12.63 -1.72 -4.88
C ASP A 226 -12.34 -0.22 -5.10
N LEU A 227 -13.00 0.36 -6.08
CA LEU A 227 -12.88 1.75 -6.55
C LEU A 227 -14.15 2.57 -6.28
N SER A 228 -15.05 2.10 -5.41
CA SER A 228 -16.37 2.73 -5.17
C SER A 228 -16.28 4.22 -4.83
N HIS A 229 -15.18 4.67 -4.21
CA HIS A 229 -14.92 6.07 -3.89
C HIS A 229 -14.69 6.96 -5.13
N LEU A 230 -14.48 6.37 -6.31
CA LEU A 230 -14.24 7.09 -7.57
C LEU A 230 -15.44 7.07 -8.52
N TYR A 231 -16.45 6.24 -8.29
CA TYR A 231 -17.52 6.02 -9.27
C TYR A 231 -18.37 7.25 -9.55
N ALA A 232 -18.48 8.18 -8.60
CA ALA A 232 -19.20 9.43 -8.83
C ALA A 232 -18.50 10.32 -9.87
N ASP A 233 -17.16 10.34 -9.86
CA ASP A 233 -16.35 11.18 -10.74
C ASP A 233 -15.90 10.45 -12.00
N TYR A 234 -15.76 9.13 -11.91
CA TYR A 234 -15.24 8.25 -12.97
C TYR A 234 -16.05 6.95 -13.05
N PRO A 235 -17.30 6.97 -13.57
CA PRO A 235 -18.18 5.79 -13.57
C PRO A 235 -17.62 4.60 -14.35
N ASP A 236 -16.79 4.86 -15.36
CA ASP A 236 -16.16 3.83 -16.20
C ASP A 236 -14.73 3.49 -15.75
N TYR A 237 -14.29 3.98 -14.58
CA TYR A 237 -12.94 3.73 -14.09
C TYR A 237 -12.74 2.23 -13.79
N GLY A 238 -11.71 1.66 -14.41
CA GLY A 238 -11.40 0.22 -14.27
C GLY A 238 -11.96 -0.65 -15.39
N VAL A 239 -12.76 -0.10 -16.31
CA VAL A 239 -13.23 -0.81 -17.52
C VAL A 239 -12.20 -0.69 -18.66
N GLU A 240 -11.35 0.35 -18.63
CA GLU A 240 -10.29 0.52 -19.62
C GLU A 240 -9.19 -0.55 -19.42
N PRO A 241 -8.66 -1.11 -20.53
CA PRO A 241 -7.50 -1.99 -20.45
C PRO A 241 -6.36 -1.25 -19.77
N CYS A 242 -5.89 -1.78 -18.64
CA CYS A 242 -4.73 -1.23 -17.96
C CYS A 242 -3.49 -1.65 -18.73
N TYR A 243 -2.97 -0.74 -19.53
CA TYR A 243 -1.64 -0.91 -20.09
C TYR A 243 -0.61 -0.65 -19.00
N PHE A 244 0.29 -1.59 -18.82
CA PHE A 244 1.45 -1.54 -17.93
C PHE A 244 2.48 -0.54 -18.44
#